data_ea217a291e84faf1f44142926bb53c88
#
_entry.id   ea217a291e84faf1f44142926bb53c88
#
_cell.length_a   1.000
_cell.length_b   1.000
_cell.length_c   1.000
_cell.angle_alpha   90.00
_cell.angle_beta   90.00
_cell.angle_gamma   90.00
#
_symmetry.space_group_name_H-M   'P 1'
#
loop_
_entity.id
_entity.type
_entity.pdbx_description
1 polymer ?
#
loop_
_entity_poly.entity_id
_entity_poly.type
_entity_poly.pdbx_seq_one_letter_code
_entity_poly.pdbx_strand_id
1 'polypeptide(L)'
;METTRDMFDQLEQINSRPDPFEFYTAADLWTDDHTSKQMLACHLNTDIDVSSRRGEFIDQSVAWIGSHFNVGTGTRIADFGCGPGLYANRLAKLGASMTGIDFSERSIEHARTVAAQAGLRVAYVNQNYLEFETEDCFDIILMIMCDFCALSPAQRMTMLEKFQVMLAPRGSVLLDVYSLNAYEHREEAVSYEENLLNGFWSPEKYYGFMTTFKYDDVSVVLDKYTIVEAKRTRTVFNWLQYFSPESLQSEFEKAGFTRHEFYGNVAGAPLTESASEFAIVGKRK
;
A
#
# COMPACT_ATOMS: atom_id res chain seq x y z
N MET A 1 18.52 7.33 -40.45
CA MET A 1 17.92 8.58 -39.93
C MET A 1 16.61 8.29 -39.17
N GLU A 2 15.75 7.36 -39.60
CA GLU A 2 14.54 6.94 -38.91
C GLU A 2 14.81 6.34 -37.50
N THR A 3 15.77 5.46 -37.42
CA THR A 3 16.15 4.78 -36.12
C THR A 3 16.70 5.73 -35.05
N THR A 4 17.35 6.87 -35.44
CA THR A 4 17.87 7.82 -34.44
C THR A 4 16.74 8.71 -33.91
N ARG A 5 15.74 9.01 -34.71
CA ARG A 5 14.55 9.76 -34.31
C ARG A 5 13.70 8.90 -33.35
N ASP A 6 13.50 7.63 -33.67
CA ASP A 6 12.77 6.69 -32.81
C ASP A 6 13.42 6.57 -31.43
N MET A 7 14.75 6.48 -31.36
CA MET A 7 15.45 6.41 -30.06
C MET A 7 15.29 7.71 -29.27
N PHE A 8 15.39 8.87 -29.94
CA PHE A 8 15.23 10.17 -29.28
C PHE A 8 13.80 10.30 -28.73
N ASP A 9 12.78 9.98 -29.52
CA ASP A 9 11.37 10.04 -29.11
C ASP A 9 11.07 9.09 -27.92
N GLN A 10 11.70 7.91 -27.90
CA GLN A 10 11.61 6.99 -26.76
C GLN A 10 12.26 7.57 -25.49
N LEU A 11 13.42 8.20 -25.60
CA LEU A 11 14.07 8.85 -24.45
C LEU A 11 13.24 10.04 -23.92
N GLU A 12 12.62 10.82 -24.82
CA GLU A 12 11.70 11.89 -24.43
C GLU A 12 10.49 11.34 -23.65
N GLN A 13 9.91 10.20 -24.08
CA GLN A 13 8.83 9.53 -23.37
C GLN A 13 9.27 9.01 -22.00
N ILE A 14 10.47 8.41 -21.90
CA ILE A 14 11.05 7.93 -20.66
C ILE A 14 11.17 9.09 -19.66
N ASN A 15 11.61 10.26 -20.12
CA ASN A 15 11.82 11.44 -19.26
C ASN A 15 10.60 12.34 -19.11
N SER A 16 9.49 12.06 -19.80
CA SER A 16 8.27 12.88 -19.70
C SER A 16 7.69 12.86 -18.30
N ARG A 17 7.27 14.04 -17.82
CA ARG A 17 6.56 14.22 -16.56
C ARG A 17 5.05 14.17 -16.83
N PRO A 18 4.31 13.18 -16.33
CA PRO A 18 2.85 13.13 -16.44
C PRO A 18 2.18 14.07 -15.44
N ASP A 19 0.90 14.32 -15.61
CA ASP A 19 0.09 14.94 -14.57
C ASP A 19 -0.06 13.99 -13.34
N PRO A 20 -0.28 14.52 -12.12
CA PRO A 20 -0.46 13.68 -10.93
C PRO A 20 -1.57 12.64 -11.11
N PHE A 21 -1.23 11.36 -10.90
CA PHE A 21 -2.11 10.19 -11.04
C PHE A 21 -2.71 9.99 -12.46
N GLU A 22 -2.12 10.57 -13.52
CA GLU A 22 -2.58 10.40 -14.90
C GLU A 22 -2.60 8.93 -15.34
N PHE A 23 -1.59 8.16 -14.95
CA PHE A 23 -1.48 6.73 -15.26
C PHE A 23 -1.48 5.91 -13.98
N TYR A 24 -2.21 4.80 -13.98
CA TYR A 24 -2.27 3.88 -12.84
C TYR A 24 -1.88 2.48 -13.28
N THR A 25 -0.71 2.03 -12.89
CA THR A 25 -0.10 0.75 -13.29
C THR A 25 0.20 -0.18 -12.11
N ALA A 26 -0.47 0.02 -10.97
CA ALA A 26 -0.24 -0.83 -9.80
C ALA A 26 -0.45 -2.32 -10.12
N ALA A 27 -1.44 -2.66 -10.97
CA ALA A 27 -1.66 -4.03 -11.38
C ALA A 27 -0.41 -4.68 -11.98
N ASP A 28 0.31 -3.97 -12.86
CA ASP A 28 1.49 -4.51 -13.55
C ASP A 28 2.62 -4.90 -12.58
N LEU A 29 2.75 -4.18 -11.47
CA LEU A 29 3.73 -4.49 -10.44
C LEU A 29 3.39 -5.78 -9.67
N TRP A 30 2.11 -5.98 -9.37
CA TRP A 30 1.66 -7.03 -8.47
C TRP A 30 1.19 -8.31 -9.17
N THR A 31 0.89 -8.24 -10.50
CA THR A 31 0.34 -9.38 -11.27
C THR A 31 1.29 -9.96 -12.31
N ASP A 32 2.34 -9.22 -12.74
CA ASP A 32 3.39 -9.81 -13.59
C ASP A 32 4.05 -10.99 -12.87
N ASP A 33 4.21 -12.12 -13.54
CA ASP A 33 4.66 -13.36 -12.91
C ASP A 33 6.01 -13.24 -12.22
N HIS A 34 6.97 -12.55 -12.85
CA HIS A 34 8.31 -12.37 -12.27
C HIS A 34 8.29 -11.36 -11.12
N THR A 35 7.72 -10.15 -11.34
CA THR A 35 7.73 -9.09 -10.31
C THR A 35 6.90 -9.49 -9.09
N SER A 36 5.74 -10.14 -9.26
CA SER A 36 4.92 -10.62 -8.13
C SER A 36 5.65 -11.64 -7.26
N LYS A 37 6.53 -12.47 -7.87
CA LYS A 37 7.39 -13.39 -7.12
C LYS A 37 8.45 -12.64 -6.30
N GLN A 38 9.07 -11.61 -6.89
CA GLN A 38 10.04 -10.78 -6.17
C GLN A 38 9.36 -9.99 -5.04
N MET A 39 8.17 -9.45 -5.30
CA MET A 39 7.38 -8.75 -4.28
C MET A 39 7.03 -9.67 -3.11
N LEU A 40 6.56 -10.89 -3.37
CA LEU A 40 6.30 -11.86 -2.29
C LEU A 40 7.59 -12.17 -1.49
N ALA A 41 8.73 -12.34 -2.15
CA ALA A 41 10.01 -12.54 -1.47
C ALA A 41 10.38 -11.35 -0.57
N CYS A 42 10.14 -10.10 -1.04
CA CYS A 42 10.33 -8.90 -0.24
C CYS A 42 9.39 -8.86 0.98
N HIS A 43 8.10 -9.19 0.80
CA HIS A 43 7.14 -9.28 1.92
C HIS A 43 7.55 -10.29 3.00
N LEU A 44 8.12 -11.41 2.59
CA LEU A 44 8.51 -12.49 3.52
C LEU A 44 9.88 -12.28 4.15
N ASN A 45 10.65 -11.30 3.69
CA ASN A 45 11.92 -10.94 4.31
C ASN A 45 11.65 -10.07 5.56
N THR A 46 11.75 -10.70 6.72
CA THR A 46 11.45 -10.06 8.02
C THR A 46 12.49 -9.04 8.46
N ASP A 47 13.59 -8.89 7.75
CA ASP A 47 14.73 -8.04 8.14
C ASP A 47 14.73 -6.68 7.45
N ILE A 48 13.83 -6.46 6.48
CA ILE A 48 13.74 -5.23 5.68
C ILE A 48 12.33 -4.63 5.70
N ASP A 49 12.24 -3.29 5.57
CA ASP A 49 11.00 -2.53 5.49
C ASP A 49 10.76 -2.02 4.06
N VAL A 50 10.67 -2.94 3.07
CA VAL A 50 10.49 -2.55 1.65
C VAL A 50 9.03 -2.65 1.22
N SER A 51 8.43 -3.83 1.26
CA SER A 51 7.02 -4.07 0.90
C SER A 51 6.17 -4.50 2.08
N SER A 52 6.78 -4.81 3.21
CA SER A 52 6.15 -5.06 4.50
C SER A 52 7.07 -4.58 5.60
N ARG A 53 6.53 -4.35 6.78
CA ARG A 53 7.31 -4.03 7.97
C ARG A 53 8.09 -5.25 8.45
N ARG A 54 9.18 -5.02 9.19
CA ARG A 54 9.93 -6.09 9.87
C ARG A 54 9.03 -6.89 10.79
N GLY A 55 9.34 -8.17 10.94
CA GLY A 55 8.52 -9.10 11.72
C GLY A 55 8.27 -8.63 13.15
N GLU A 56 9.29 -8.10 13.84
CA GLU A 56 9.17 -7.55 15.19
C GLU A 56 8.20 -6.36 15.26
N PHE A 57 8.27 -5.45 14.29
CA PHE A 57 7.35 -4.31 14.23
C PHE A 57 5.91 -4.75 13.97
N ILE A 58 5.71 -5.77 13.11
CA ILE A 58 4.37 -6.35 12.87
C ILE A 58 3.83 -6.95 14.17
N ASP A 59 4.66 -7.68 14.94
CA ASP A 59 4.24 -8.28 16.22
C ASP A 59 3.87 -7.20 17.25
N GLN A 60 4.63 -6.10 17.34
CA GLN A 60 4.30 -4.93 18.17
C GLN A 60 2.98 -4.28 17.74
N SER A 61 2.79 -4.08 16.42
CA SER A 61 1.57 -3.51 15.87
C SER A 61 0.35 -4.36 16.17
N VAL A 62 0.44 -5.67 15.99
CA VAL A 62 -0.64 -6.62 16.30
C VAL A 62 -0.97 -6.61 17.79
N ALA A 63 0.04 -6.55 18.67
CA ALA A 63 -0.18 -6.44 20.11
C ALA A 63 -0.90 -5.14 20.47
N TRP A 64 -0.49 -4.00 19.87
CA TRP A 64 -1.15 -2.72 20.10
C TRP A 64 -2.58 -2.72 19.53
N ILE A 65 -2.81 -3.17 18.29
CA ILE A 65 -4.15 -3.28 17.69
C ILE A 65 -5.02 -4.17 18.60
N GLY A 66 -4.49 -5.32 19.04
CA GLY A 66 -5.18 -6.25 19.91
C GLY A 66 -5.67 -5.61 21.21
N SER A 67 -4.82 -4.83 21.87
CA SER A 67 -5.14 -4.17 23.14
C SER A 67 -6.01 -2.92 22.94
N HIS A 68 -5.70 -2.08 21.94
CA HIS A 68 -6.39 -0.81 21.69
C HIS A 68 -7.86 -1.02 21.30
N PHE A 69 -8.12 -2.02 20.46
CA PHE A 69 -9.46 -2.34 19.98
C PHE A 69 -10.14 -3.51 20.72
N ASN A 70 -9.50 -4.08 21.76
CA ASN A 70 -9.97 -5.27 22.48
C ASN A 70 -10.29 -6.44 21.53
N VAL A 71 -9.37 -6.73 20.61
CA VAL A 71 -9.54 -7.78 19.61
C VAL A 71 -9.63 -9.16 20.27
N GLY A 72 -10.64 -9.93 19.92
CA GLY A 72 -10.86 -11.28 20.46
C GLY A 72 -11.95 -12.00 19.68
N THR A 73 -12.47 -13.06 20.32
CA THR A 73 -13.57 -13.86 19.72
C THR A 73 -14.78 -12.99 19.45
N GLY A 74 -15.23 -12.99 18.18
CA GLY A 74 -16.37 -12.20 17.72
C GLY A 74 -15.99 -10.85 17.09
N THR A 75 -14.75 -10.38 17.23
CA THR A 75 -14.26 -9.20 16.51
C THR A 75 -14.11 -9.51 15.03
N ARG A 76 -14.72 -8.73 14.15
CA ARG A 76 -14.66 -8.87 12.70
C ARG A 76 -13.73 -7.79 12.13
N ILE A 77 -12.70 -8.20 11.41
CA ILE A 77 -11.68 -7.30 10.89
C ILE A 77 -11.53 -7.51 9.39
N ALA A 78 -11.55 -6.43 8.61
CA ALA A 78 -11.13 -6.43 7.21
C ALA A 78 -9.73 -5.83 7.09
N ASP A 79 -8.88 -6.44 6.27
CA ASP A 79 -7.50 -6.03 5.99
C ASP A 79 -7.38 -5.77 4.48
N PHE A 80 -7.38 -4.50 4.08
CA PHE A 80 -7.32 -4.04 2.70
C PHE A 80 -5.87 -3.85 2.27
N GLY A 81 -5.44 -4.54 1.22
CA GLY A 81 -4.03 -4.66 0.87
C GLY A 81 -3.31 -5.65 1.78
N CYS A 82 -3.97 -6.76 2.15
CA CYS A 82 -3.47 -7.70 3.16
C CYS A 82 -2.17 -8.43 2.75
N GLY A 83 -1.77 -8.38 1.48
CA GLY A 83 -0.61 -9.07 0.94
C GLY A 83 -0.59 -10.56 1.30
N PRO A 84 0.56 -11.11 1.76
CA PRO A 84 0.68 -12.50 2.18
C PRO A 84 0.06 -12.80 3.56
N GLY A 85 -0.78 -11.91 4.10
CA GLY A 85 -1.56 -12.12 5.33
C GLY A 85 -0.76 -11.96 6.62
N LEU A 86 0.28 -11.13 6.63
CA LEU A 86 1.18 -11.00 7.79
C LEU A 86 0.47 -10.46 9.02
N TYR A 87 -0.41 -9.46 8.86
CA TYR A 87 -1.27 -8.93 9.93
C TYR A 87 -2.49 -9.84 10.15
N ALA A 88 -3.19 -10.20 9.07
CA ALA A 88 -4.43 -10.97 9.14
C ALA A 88 -4.26 -12.30 9.89
N ASN A 89 -3.21 -13.08 9.59
CA ASN A 89 -2.95 -14.35 10.28
C ASN A 89 -2.62 -14.17 11.77
N ARG A 90 -1.93 -13.07 12.14
CA ARG A 90 -1.60 -12.77 13.54
C ARG A 90 -2.83 -12.34 14.34
N LEU A 91 -3.68 -11.50 13.76
CA LEU A 91 -4.93 -11.06 14.40
C LEU A 91 -5.92 -12.22 14.52
N ALA A 92 -5.98 -13.12 13.54
CA ALA A 92 -6.77 -14.34 13.63
C ALA A 92 -6.34 -15.24 14.81
N LYS A 93 -5.05 -15.29 15.17
CA LYS A 93 -4.56 -16.00 16.36
C LYS A 93 -5.08 -15.41 17.67
N LEU A 94 -5.44 -14.12 17.70
CA LEU A 94 -6.09 -13.48 18.83
C LEU A 94 -7.60 -13.81 18.93
N GLY A 95 -8.14 -14.53 17.94
CA GLY A 95 -9.54 -14.95 17.91
C GLY A 95 -10.43 -14.10 17.00
N ALA A 96 -9.89 -13.12 16.28
CA ALA A 96 -10.66 -12.32 15.33
C ALA A 96 -11.15 -13.15 14.13
N SER A 97 -12.32 -12.80 13.61
CA SER A 97 -12.78 -13.22 12.27
C SER A 97 -12.21 -12.27 11.25
N MET A 98 -11.33 -12.77 10.39
CA MET A 98 -10.58 -11.96 9.44
C MET A 98 -11.07 -12.11 8.02
N THR A 99 -11.15 -10.98 7.29
CA THR A 99 -11.29 -10.94 5.83
C THR A 99 -10.11 -10.16 5.27
N GLY A 100 -9.23 -10.82 4.51
CA GLY A 100 -8.08 -10.17 3.85
C GLY A 100 -8.38 -9.98 2.37
N ILE A 101 -8.19 -8.79 1.85
CA ILE A 101 -8.44 -8.43 0.45
C ILE A 101 -7.14 -7.96 -0.18
N ASP A 102 -6.73 -8.61 -1.27
CA ASP A 102 -5.57 -8.22 -2.06
C ASP A 102 -5.73 -8.72 -3.51
N PHE A 103 -5.23 -7.98 -4.48
CA PHE A 103 -5.34 -8.39 -5.88
C PHE A 103 -4.12 -9.19 -6.39
N SER A 104 -3.05 -9.32 -5.59
CA SER A 104 -1.92 -10.20 -5.87
C SER A 104 -2.30 -11.66 -5.60
N GLU A 105 -2.61 -12.42 -6.65
CA GLU A 105 -2.97 -13.84 -6.55
C GLU A 105 -1.91 -14.63 -5.78
N ARG A 106 -0.63 -14.39 -6.08
CA ARG A 106 0.51 -15.06 -5.44
C ARG A 106 0.57 -14.80 -3.93
N SER A 107 0.31 -13.57 -3.50
CA SER A 107 0.27 -13.21 -2.08
C SER A 107 -0.92 -13.87 -1.38
N ILE A 108 -2.09 -13.87 -2.00
CA ILE A 108 -3.31 -14.50 -1.47
C ILE A 108 -3.17 -16.03 -1.35
N GLU A 109 -2.58 -16.70 -2.35
CA GLU A 109 -2.31 -18.14 -2.27
C GLU A 109 -1.35 -18.49 -1.13
N HIS A 110 -0.30 -17.69 -0.95
CA HIS A 110 0.59 -17.85 0.20
C HIS A 110 -0.16 -17.65 1.51
N ALA A 111 -0.95 -16.58 1.64
CA ALA A 111 -1.73 -16.27 2.84
C ALA A 111 -2.69 -17.40 3.22
N ARG A 112 -3.43 -17.94 2.22
CA ARG A 112 -4.32 -19.10 2.39
C ARG A 112 -3.58 -20.34 2.88
N THR A 113 -2.40 -20.61 2.28
CA THR A 113 -1.58 -21.78 2.65
C THR A 113 -1.13 -21.68 4.10
N VAL A 114 -0.61 -20.50 4.52
CA VAL A 114 -0.14 -20.27 5.90
C VAL A 114 -1.30 -20.36 6.89
N ALA A 115 -2.45 -19.76 6.57
CA ALA A 115 -3.63 -19.82 7.44
C ALA A 115 -4.12 -21.27 7.62
N ALA A 116 -4.20 -22.06 6.53
CA ALA A 116 -4.63 -23.45 6.57
C ALA A 116 -3.68 -24.32 7.41
N GLN A 117 -2.37 -24.17 7.25
CA GLN A 117 -1.36 -24.88 8.02
C GLN A 117 -1.43 -24.57 9.53
N ALA A 118 -1.82 -23.32 9.85
CA ALA A 118 -1.97 -22.89 11.24
C ALA A 118 -3.37 -23.13 11.83
N GLY A 119 -4.31 -23.71 11.05
CA GLY A 119 -5.69 -23.94 11.46
C GLY A 119 -6.49 -22.65 11.71
N LEU A 120 -6.10 -21.55 11.06
CA LEU A 120 -6.75 -20.24 11.21
C LEU A 120 -7.93 -20.12 10.24
N ARG A 121 -8.99 -19.47 10.70
CA ARG A 121 -10.14 -19.11 9.86
C ARG A 121 -10.01 -17.66 9.38
N VAL A 122 -9.45 -17.50 8.19
CA VAL A 122 -9.33 -16.20 7.50
C VAL A 122 -9.96 -16.34 6.12
N ALA A 123 -10.86 -15.44 5.77
CA ALA A 123 -11.42 -15.33 4.42
C ALA A 123 -10.49 -14.47 3.58
N TYR A 124 -9.73 -15.09 2.66
CA TYR A 124 -8.87 -14.35 1.73
C TYR A 124 -9.57 -14.19 0.38
N VAL A 125 -9.73 -12.95 -0.07
CA VAL A 125 -10.35 -12.54 -1.33
C VAL A 125 -9.28 -12.02 -2.27
N ASN A 126 -9.14 -12.65 -3.45
CA ASN A 126 -8.27 -12.15 -4.49
C ASN A 126 -9.06 -11.20 -5.39
N GLN A 127 -8.98 -9.90 -5.10
CA GLN A 127 -9.72 -8.87 -5.80
C GLN A 127 -9.07 -7.50 -5.59
N ASN A 128 -9.23 -6.59 -6.56
CA ASN A 128 -8.90 -5.19 -6.35
C ASN A 128 -9.84 -4.59 -5.29
N TYR A 129 -9.28 -4.07 -4.21
CA TYR A 129 -10.06 -3.53 -3.11
C TYR A 129 -10.93 -2.31 -3.51
N LEU A 130 -10.56 -1.59 -4.58
CA LEU A 130 -11.41 -0.52 -5.13
C LEU A 130 -12.74 -1.06 -5.68
N GLU A 131 -12.77 -2.33 -6.09
CA GLU A 131 -13.94 -3.02 -6.65
C GLU A 131 -14.64 -3.93 -5.63
N PHE A 132 -13.99 -4.17 -4.47
CA PHE A 132 -14.54 -5.08 -3.46
C PHE A 132 -15.83 -4.52 -2.85
N GLU A 133 -16.86 -5.35 -2.82
CA GLU A 133 -18.16 -5.07 -2.20
C GLU A 133 -18.58 -6.25 -1.33
N THR A 134 -19.24 -5.95 -0.22
CA THR A 134 -19.78 -6.95 0.70
C THR A 134 -20.95 -6.39 1.50
N GLU A 135 -21.84 -7.28 1.94
CA GLU A 135 -22.89 -6.97 2.93
C GLU A 135 -22.39 -7.16 4.38
N ASP A 136 -21.19 -7.72 4.54
CA ASP A 136 -20.58 -7.90 5.87
C ASP A 136 -20.22 -6.54 6.48
N CYS A 137 -20.36 -6.46 7.81
CA CYS A 137 -19.92 -5.31 8.58
C CYS A 137 -18.72 -5.69 9.45
N PHE A 138 -17.74 -4.79 9.55
CA PHE A 138 -16.51 -4.96 10.28
C PHE A 138 -16.44 -4.03 11.50
N ASP A 139 -15.90 -4.53 12.58
CA ASP A 139 -15.65 -3.75 13.79
C ASP A 139 -14.36 -2.92 13.62
N ILE A 140 -13.43 -3.42 12.79
CA ILE A 140 -12.17 -2.76 12.45
C ILE A 140 -11.89 -2.97 10.96
N ILE A 141 -11.46 -1.90 10.29
CA ILE A 141 -10.90 -1.96 8.94
C ILE A 141 -9.45 -1.50 9.02
N LEU A 142 -8.56 -2.29 8.43
CA LEU A 142 -7.14 -2.01 8.34
C LEU A 142 -6.76 -1.71 6.89
N MET A 143 -5.85 -0.73 6.68
CA MET A 143 -5.14 -0.48 5.43
C MET A 143 -3.74 -0.01 5.79
N ILE A 144 -2.81 -0.95 5.93
CA ILE A 144 -1.48 -0.75 6.53
C ILE A 144 -0.38 -0.83 5.46
N MET A 145 0.77 -0.21 5.74
CA MET A 145 1.93 -0.04 4.88
C MET A 145 1.79 1.11 3.88
N CYS A 146 1.12 2.17 4.30
CA CYS A 146 0.91 3.40 3.51
C CYS A 146 0.22 3.16 2.15
N ASP A 147 -0.57 2.09 2.02
CA ASP A 147 -1.29 1.74 0.79
C ASP A 147 -2.22 2.87 0.33
N PHE A 148 -2.81 3.59 1.30
CA PHE A 148 -3.67 4.75 1.04
C PHE A 148 -2.93 5.87 0.26
N CYS A 149 -1.62 5.98 0.41
CA CYS A 149 -0.79 6.96 -0.29
C CYS A 149 -0.66 6.69 -1.80
N ALA A 150 -0.82 5.44 -2.24
CA ALA A 150 -0.73 5.06 -3.65
C ALA A 150 -1.99 5.41 -4.46
N LEU A 151 -3.07 5.81 -3.78
CA LEU A 151 -4.36 6.10 -4.40
C LEU A 151 -4.48 7.57 -4.81
N SER A 152 -5.13 7.82 -5.95
CA SER A 152 -5.54 9.17 -6.34
C SER A 152 -6.58 9.75 -5.37
N PRO A 153 -6.78 11.07 -5.33
CA PRO A 153 -7.79 11.69 -4.46
C PRO A 153 -9.19 11.11 -4.63
N ALA A 154 -9.60 10.79 -5.87
CA ALA A 154 -10.89 10.18 -6.16
C ALA A 154 -10.98 8.74 -5.62
N GLN A 155 -9.92 7.95 -5.79
CA GLN A 155 -9.86 6.57 -5.27
C GLN A 155 -9.85 6.55 -3.73
N ARG A 156 -9.12 7.48 -3.08
CA ARG A 156 -9.13 7.61 -1.62
C ARG A 156 -10.53 7.92 -1.08
N MET A 157 -11.23 8.86 -1.72
CA MET A 157 -12.61 9.17 -1.34
C MET A 157 -13.52 7.94 -1.50
N THR A 158 -13.42 7.23 -2.63
CA THR A 158 -14.14 5.97 -2.86
C THR A 158 -13.86 4.95 -1.74
N MET A 159 -12.59 4.78 -1.33
CA MET A 159 -12.25 3.86 -0.26
C MET A 159 -12.82 4.28 1.09
N LEU A 160 -12.73 5.56 1.44
CA LEU A 160 -13.29 6.06 2.71
C LEU A 160 -14.82 5.93 2.76
N GLU A 161 -15.51 6.18 1.65
CA GLU A 161 -16.97 5.98 1.54
C GLU A 161 -17.32 4.48 1.68
N LYS A 162 -16.58 3.57 1.04
CA LYS A 162 -16.73 2.13 1.21
C LYS A 162 -16.51 1.72 2.67
N PHE A 163 -15.47 2.23 3.32
CA PHE A 163 -15.20 1.96 4.74
C PHE A 163 -16.37 2.40 5.61
N GLN A 164 -16.97 3.58 5.36
CA GLN A 164 -18.15 4.02 6.09
C GLN A 164 -19.33 3.04 5.98
N VAL A 165 -19.55 2.49 4.78
CA VAL A 165 -20.63 1.51 4.55
C VAL A 165 -20.35 0.19 5.25
N MET A 166 -19.11 -0.31 5.15
CA MET A 166 -18.71 -1.61 5.68
C MET A 166 -18.45 -1.62 7.19
N LEU A 167 -18.31 -0.45 7.84
CA LEU A 167 -18.11 -0.41 9.29
C LEU A 167 -19.39 -0.72 10.06
N ALA A 168 -19.27 -1.57 11.05
CA ALA A 168 -20.29 -1.74 12.08
C ALA A 168 -20.53 -0.43 12.86
N PRO A 169 -21.68 -0.26 13.54
CA PRO A 169 -21.85 0.86 14.46
C PRO A 169 -20.72 0.91 15.50
N ARG A 170 -20.08 2.06 15.64
CA ARG A 170 -18.86 2.29 16.45
C ARG A 170 -17.57 1.60 15.94
N GLY A 171 -17.59 1.07 14.72
CA GLY A 171 -16.40 0.51 14.09
C GLY A 171 -15.36 1.60 13.80
N SER A 172 -14.13 1.16 13.59
CA SER A 172 -12.97 2.03 13.36
C SER A 172 -12.19 1.63 12.11
N VAL A 173 -11.62 2.62 11.43
CA VAL A 173 -10.58 2.42 10.41
C VAL A 173 -9.23 2.74 11.04
N LEU A 174 -8.24 1.90 10.83
CA LEU A 174 -6.83 2.18 11.11
C LEU A 174 -6.07 2.12 9.80
N LEU A 175 -5.43 3.21 9.42
CA LEU A 175 -4.48 3.22 8.31
C LEU A 175 -3.26 4.10 8.64
N ASP A 176 -2.17 3.90 7.91
CA ASP A 176 -0.98 4.73 7.98
C ASP A 176 -0.69 5.41 6.64
N VAL A 177 0.01 6.54 6.72
CA VAL A 177 0.39 7.35 5.56
C VAL A 177 1.79 7.94 5.74
N TYR A 178 2.45 8.26 4.62
CA TYR A 178 3.66 9.04 4.63
C TYR A 178 3.39 10.49 5.03
N SER A 179 4.26 11.05 5.88
CA SER A 179 4.16 12.42 6.41
C SER A 179 4.75 13.46 5.45
N LEU A 180 4.40 14.74 5.63
CA LEU A 180 5.07 15.85 4.95
C LEU A 180 6.55 15.95 5.32
N ASN A 181 6.96 15.54 6.53
CA ASN A 181 8.38 15.44 6.88
C ASN A 181 9.13 14.47 5.95
N ALA A 182 8.55 13.33 5.62
CA ALA A 182 9.14 12.42 4.64
C ALA A 182 9.16 13.03 3.23
N TYR A 183 8.15 13.82 2.86
CA TYR A 183 8.12 14.54 1.58
C TYR A 183 9.26 15.52 1.41
N GLU A 184 9.60 16.28 2.46
CA GLU A 184 10.69 17.25 2.46
C GLU A 184 12.05 16.61 2.16
N HIS A 185 12.23 15.34 2.53
CA HIS A 185 13.46 14.57 2.29
C HIS A 185 13.50 13.85 0.94
N ARG A 186 12.42 13.95 0.14
CA ARG A 186 12.41 13.42 -1.24
C ARG A 186 13.05 14.42 -2.18
N GLU A 187 13.88 13.91 -3.07
CA GLU A 187 14.54 14.72 -4.12
C GLU A 187 14.18 14.18 -5.50
N GLU A 188 14.09 15.06 -6.49
CA GLU A 188 14.01 14.66 -7.88
C GLU A 188 15.32 14.02 -8.30
N ALA A 189 15.24 12.88 -8.97
CA ALA A 189 16.41 12.14 -9.40
C ALA A 189 16.14 11.38 -10.70
N VAL A 190 17.19 11.15 -11.45
CA VAL A 190 17.16 10.27 -12.63
C VAL A 190 18.29 9.27 -12.50
N SER A 191 17.98 8.01 -12.65
CA SER A 191 18.97 6.94 -12.69
C SER A 191 18.74 6.02 -13.88
N TYR A 192 19.83 5.39 -14.32
CA TYR A 192 19.84 4.39 -15.38
C TYR A 192 20.79 3.27 -14.99
N GLU A 193 20.32 2.04 -15.04
CA GLU A 193 21.12 0.87 -14.70
C GLU A 193 20.77 -0.34 -15.58
N GLU A 194 21.81 -1.13 -15.92
CA GLU A 194 21.58 -2.48 -16.41
C GLU A 194 21.08 -3.36 -15.24
N ASN A 195 19.95 -4.05 -15.43
CA ASN A 195 19.29 -4.86 -14.42
C ASN A 195 18.96 -4.08 -13.13
N LEU A 196 18.42 -2.88 -13.27
CA LEU A 196 17.99 -1.99 -12.18
C LEU A 196 17.26 -2.78 -11.07
N LEU A 197 17.62 -2.53 -9.81
CA LEU A 197 17.17 -3.30 -8.64
C LEU A 197 17.53 -4.80 -8.72
N ASN A 198 18.71 -5.12 -9.25
CA ASN A 198 19.29 -6.48 -9.23
C ASN A 198 18.35 -7.56 -9.80
N GLY A 199 17.74 -7.31 -10.95
CA GLY A 199 16.88 -8.29 -11.61
C GLY A 199 15.44 -8.34 -11.09
N PHE A 200 15.03 -7.36 -10.30
CA PHE A 200 13.65 -7.27 -9.76
C PHE A 200 12.58 -7.24 -10.87
N TRP A 201 12.84 -6.52 -11.96
CA TRP A 201 11.84 -6.26 -13.00
C TRP A 201 11.71 -7.36 -14.04
N SER A 202 12.76 -8.15 -14.28
CA SER A 202 12.75 -9.22 -15.29
C SER A 202 13.79 -10.28 -14.97
N PRO A 203 13.54 -11.57 -15.29
CA PRO A 203 14.53 -12.63 -15.22
C PRO A 203 15.57 -12.55 -16.34
N GLU A 204 15.25 -11.82 -17.42
CA GLU A 204 16.14 -11.60 -18.56
C GLU A 204 16.94 -10.30 -18.37
N LYS A 205 17.96 -10.10 -19.22
CA LYS A 205 18.69 -8.83 -19.26
C LYS A 205 17.76 -7.69 -19.68
N TYR A 206 17.79 -6.59 -18.92
CA TYR A 206 17.04 -5.36 -19.23
C TYR A 206 17.83 -4.12 -18.83
N TYR A 207 17.37 -2.98 -19.31
CA TYR A 207 17.81 -1.67 -18.87
C TYR A 207 16.65 -0.97 -18.16
N GLY A 208 16.91 -0.51 -16.94
CA GLY A 208 15.93 0.23 -16.15
C GLY A 208 16.26 1.71 -16.08
N PHE A 209 15.27 2.52 -16.33
CA PHE A 209 15.29 3.96 -16.08
C PHE A 209 14.37 4.25 -14.92
N MET A 210 14.85 4.96 -13.92
CA MET A 210 14.05 5.46 -12.81
C MET A 210 14.11 6.97 -12.79
N THR A 211 12.95 7.61 -12.79
CA THR A 211 12.84 9.06 -12.66
C THR A 211 11.89 9.38 -11.51
N THR A 212 12.36 10.14 -10.53
CA THR A 212 11.56 10.65 -9.43
C THR A 212 11.13 12.08 -9.75
N PHE A 213 9.82 12.34 -9.77
CA PHE A 213 9.22 13.67 -9.90
C PHE A 213 8.53 14.07 -8.60
N LYS A 214 8.70 15.34 -8.20
CA LYS A 214 7.97 15.96 -7.09
C LYS A 214 6.92 16.94 -7.60
N TYR A 215 5.75 16.93 -6.99
CA TYR A 215 4.62 17.81 -7.29
C TYR A 215 4.29 18.60 -6.03
N ASP A 216 4.97 19.74 -5.85
CA ASP A 216 4.94 20.49 -4.59
C ASP A 216 3.54 21.04 -4.26
N ASP A 217 2.77 21.46 -5.26
CA ASP A 217 1.43 22.00 -5.08
C ASP A 217 0.44 21.02 -4.45
N VAL A 218 0.70 19.72 -4.60
CA VAL A 218 -0.18 18.64 -4.13
C VAL A 218 0.51 17.63 -3.21
N SER A 219 1.79 17.84 -2.89
CA SER A 219 2.61 16.95 -2.03
C SER A 219 2.60 15.48 -2.52
N VAL A 220 2.82 15.29 -3.81
CA VAL A 220 2.88 13.96 -4.46
C VAL A 220 4.29 13.71 -4.97
N VAL A 221 4.74 12.48 -4.87
CA VAL A 221 5.95 12.00 -5.56
C VAL A 221 5.54 10.89 -6.53
N LEU A 222 6.15 10.92 -7.70
CA LEU A 222 6.11 9.80 -8.65
C LEU A 222 7.50 9.20 -8.77
N ASP A 223 7.65 7.92 -8.45
CA ASP A 223 8.78 7.11 -8.89
C ASP A 223 8.36 6.36 -10.17
N LYS A 224 8.80 6.86 -11.33
CA LYS A 224 8.50 6.32 -12.65
C LYS A 224 9.62 5.36 -13.07
N TYR A 225 9.28 4.11 -13.30
CA TYR A 225 10.20 3.09 -13.76
C TYR A 225 9.89 2.73 -15.20
N THR A 226 10.85 2.87 -16.13
CA THR A 226 10.73 2.36 -17.49
C THR A 226 11.72 1.21 -17.68
N ILE A 227 11.19 0.04 -18.00
CA ILE A 227 11.93 -1.22 -18.15
C ILE A 227 11.98 -1.57 -19.62
N VAL A 228 13.19 -1.58 -20.18
CA VAL A 228 13.44 -1.88 -21.59
C VAL A 228 14.09 -3.27 -21.70
N GLU A 229 13.31 -4.22 -22.17
CA GLU A 229 13.72 -5.60 -22.45
C GLU A 229 13.93 -5.77 -23.96
N ALA A 230 14.55 -6.85 -24.39
CA ALA A 230 14.79 -7.11 -25.82
C ALA A 230 13.51 -7.19 -26.66
N LYS A 231 12.36 -7.50 -26.07
CA LYS A 231 11.09 -7.75 -26.77
C LYS A 231 9.93 -6.85 -26.32
N ARG A 232 10.08 -6.14 -25.21
CA ARG A 232 9.04 -5.24 -24.69
C ARG A 232 9.63 -4.06 -23.94
N THR A 233 8.90 -2.96 -23.91
CA THR A 233 9.13 -1.85 -22.98
C THR A 233 7.86 -1.67 -22.16
N ARG A 234 8.02 -1.50 -20.84
CA ARG A 234 6.89 -1.21 -19.93
C ARG A 234 7.26 -0.09 -18.98
N THR A 235 6.27 0.67 -18.56
CA THR A 235 6.47 1.74 -17.58
C THR A 235 5.56 1.47 -16.38
N VAL A 236 6.13 1.57 -15.18
CA VAL A 236 5.41 1.48 -13.90
C VAL A 236 5.44 2.85 -13.24
N PHE A 237 4.27 3.34 -12.86
CA PHE A 237 4.07 4.61 -12.19
C PHE A 237 3.73 4.34 -10.73
N ASN A 238 4.69 4.57 -9.83
CA ASN A 238 4.51 4.41 -8.40
C ASN A 238 4.25 5.78 -7.78
N TRP A 239 2.98 6.10 -7.59
CA TRP A 239 2.51 7.34 -6.99
C TRP A 239 2.49 7.26 -5.48
N LEU A 240 2.94 8.32 -4.82
CA LEU A 240 2.93 8.43 -3.37
C LEU A 240 2.43 9.83 -2.96
N GLN A 241 1.25 9.88 -2.37
CA GLN A 241 0.72 11.07 -1.70
C GLN A 241 1.31 11.17 -0.30
N TYR A 242 1.67 12.38 0.11
CA TYR A 242 2.15 12.68 1.46
C TYR A 242 1.13 13.57 2.18
N PHE A 243 1.05 13.43 3.50
CA PHE A 243 -0.01 14.06 4.28
C PHE A 243 0.54 14.83 5.49
N SER A 244 -0.19 15.91 5.86
CA SER A 244 -0.20 16.36 7.25
C SER A 244 -1.38 15.70 7.99
N PRO A 245 -1.37 15.68 9.34
CA PRO A 245 -2.52 15.22 10.12
C PRO A 245 -3.83 15.93 9.72
N GLU A 246 -3.76 17.25 9.49
CA GLU A 246 -4.92 18.09 9.14
C GLU A 246 -5.45 17.75 7.74
N SER A 247 -4.56 17.52 6.76
CA SER A 247 -4.98 17.18 5.40
C SER A 247 -5.65 15.80 5.35
N LEU A 248 -5.10 14.82 6.06
CA LEU A 248 -5.69 13.49 6.17
C LEU A 248 -7.01 13.52 6.94
N GLN A 249 -7.08 14.25 8.06
CA GLN A 249 -8.32 14.46 8.82
C GLN A 249 -9.40 15.05 7.93
N SER A 250 -9.09 16.04 7.10
CA SER A 250 -10.03 16.67 6.18
C SER A 250 -10.63 15.67 5.18
N GLU A 251 -9.85 14.70 4.67
CA GLU A 251 -10.38 13.64 3.80
C GLU A 251 -11.35 12.72 4.57
N PHE A 252 -11.00 12.32 5.79
CA PHE A 252 -11.86 11.52 6.64
C PHE A 252 -13.15 12.23 7.01
N GLU A 253 -13.10 13.52 7.35
CA GLU A 253 -14.29 14.34 7.67
C GLU A 253 -15.24 14.47 6.48
N LYS A 254 -14.70 14.68 5.27
CA LYS A 254 -15.49 14.73 4.02
C LYS A 254 -16.21 13.41 3.75
N ALA A 255 -15.61 12.28 4.12
CA ALA A 255 -16.22 10.96 4.03
C ALA A 255 -17.16 10.63 5.21
N GLY A 256 -17.34 11.54 6.20
CA GLY A 256 -18.28 11.39 7.30
C GLY A 256 -17.73 10.76 8.58
N PHE A 257 -16.43 10.59 8.71
CA PHE A 257 -15.80 10.21 9.98
C PHE A 257 -15.79 11.42 10.93
N THR A 258 -16.09 11.21 12.21
CA THR A 258 -16.33 12.32 13.15
C THR A 258 -15.37 12.34 14.34
N ARG A 259 -14.56 11.30 14.52
CA ARG A 259 -13.58 11.21 15.59
C ARG A 259 -12.28 10.64 15.03
N HIS A 260 -11.17 11.28 15.38
CA HIS A 260 -9.86 10.93 14.86
C HIS A 260 -8.87 10.87 16.02
N GLU A 261 -8.00 9.85 15.99
CA GLU A 261 -6.86 9.71 16.89
C GLU A 261 -5.63 9.52 16.00
N PHE A 262 -4.53 10.21 16.32
CA PHE A 262 -3.29 10.14 15.55
C PHE A 262 -2.19 9.49 16.37
N TYR A 263 -1.40 8.65 15.70
CA TYR A 263 -0.25 7.93 16.25
C TYR A 263 0.94 8.05 15.33
N GLY A 264 2.16 7.95 15.85
CA GLY A 264 3.38 7.99 15.05
C GLY A 264 3.57 6.78 14.14
N ASN A 265 2.81 5.68 14.39
CA ASN A 265 2.76 4.49 13.55
C ASN A 265 1.62 3.56 13.99
N VAL A 266 1.43 2.45 13.27
CA VAL A 266 0.40 1.43 13.56
C VAL A 266 0.70 0.54 14.78
N ALA A 267 1.83 0.75 15.46
CA ALA A 267 2.15 0.15 16.76
C ALA A 267 1.81 1.09 17.94
N GLY A 268 1.13 2.22 17.68
CA GLY A 268 0.63 3.13 18.70
C GLY A 268 1.66 4.06 19.33
N ALA A 269 2.79 4.27 18.68
CA ALA A 269 3.79 5.24 19.13
C ALA A 269 3.19 6.67 19.14
N PRO A 270 3.64 7.56 20.04
CA PRO A 270 3.25 8.97 19.98
C PRO A 270 3.63 9.62 18.64
N LEU A 271 2.72 10.43 18.08
CA LEU A 271 3.03 11.23 16.90
C LEU A 271 4.09 12.29 17.24
N THR A 272 5.09 12.43 16.37
CA THR A 272 6.13 13.45 16.45
C THR A 272 6.24 14.22 15.14
N GLU A 273 6.72 15.45 15.18
CA GLU A 273 6.92 16.29 13.97
C GLU A 273 7.96 15.69 13.01
N SER A 274 8.92 14.94 13.51
CA SER A 274 9.98 14.31 12.70
C SER A 274 9.60 12.91 12.16
N ALA A 275 8.40 12.43 12.44
CA ALA A 275 7.97 11.12 11.95
C ALA A 275 7.91 11.10 10.41
N SER A 276 8.44 10.05 9.78
CA SER A 276 8.35 9.83 8.31
C SER A 276 7.00 9.30 7.86
N GLU A 277 6.22 8.78 8.78
CA GLU A 277 4.88 8.24 8.60
C GLU A 277 4.05 8.51 9.85
N PHE A 278 2.75 8.37 9.74
CA PHE A 278 1.86 8.39 10.90
C PHE A 278 0.59 7.58 10.61
N ALA A 279 -0.09 7.18 11.69
CA ALA A 279 -1.33 6.44 11.61
C ALA A 279 -2.52 7.28 12.09
N ILE A 280 -3.69 7.02 11.50
CA ILE A 280 -4.96 7.58 11.92
C ILE A 280 -5.93 6.45 12.32
N VAL A 281 -6.62 6.64 13.43
CA VAL A 281 -7.83 5.87 13.76
C VAL A 281 -9.04 6.75 13.53
N GLY A 282 -9.79 6.47 12.48
CA GLY A 282 -11.05 7.13 12.18
C GLY A 282 -12.24 6.32 12.69
N LYS A 283 -13.18 6.95 13.41
CA LYS A 283 -14.36 6.27 13.97
C LYS A 283 -15.64 6.72 13.26
N ARG A 284 -16.49 5.74 12.98
CA ARG A 284 -17.85 6.00 12.53
C ARG A 284 -18.65 6.63 13.68
N LYS A 285 -19.58 7.51 13.33
CA LYS A 285 -20.49 8.16 14.28
C LYS A 285 -21.39 7.17 15.03
#